data_ea43af2d4040736c5309888f77e76386
#
_entry.id   ea43af2d4040736c5309888f77e76386
#
_cell.length_a   1.000
_cell.length_b   1.000
_cell.length_c   1.000
_cell.angle_alpha   90.00
_cell.angle_beta   90.00
_cell.angle_gamma   90.00
#
_symmetry.space_group_name_H-M   'P 1'
#
loop_
_entity.id
_entity.type
_entity.pdbx_description
1 polymer ?
#
loop_
_entity_poly.entity_id
_entity_poly.type
_entity_poly.pdbx_seq_one_letter_code
_entity_poly.pdbx_strand_id
1 'polypeptide(L)'
;MATWNRGEDKEWQIIDQKSIDTRHVYLIHSNDNGESWTNPKEITSDVKLDNWTWYATGPVNGIQLKNGPNKERLIIPCDHIEADTKHYYSHIIYSDDGGLNWNLGGSTKQHQVNECTIIEFKNGDLLLNMRNYTDDRLRKLSVSKDQGISWGDIFSDESLIEPICQASMINIQRPFKKELLAFSNPNSKNAREKMSIQFSLDQAETWSQKILIHEGPSAYSNLVQLSNNEIACLFEGGIKSAYEGIAFKKIKIRDIK
;
A
#
# COMPACT_ATOMS: atom_id res chain seq x y z
N MET A 1 7.43 -10.51 -1.69
CA MET A 1 7.29 -10.32 -3.15
C MET A 1 8.11 -9.13 -3.56
N ALA A 2 8.68 -9.13 -4.75
CA ALA A 2 9.47 -8.02 -5.27
C ALA A 2 9.26 -7.88 -6.77
N THR A 3 9.40 -6.67 -7.28
CA THR A 3 9.46 -6.40 -8.71
C THR A 3 10.84 -5.90 -9.07
N TRP A 4 11.38 -6.34 -10.19
CA TRP A 4 12.64 -5.80 -10.71
C TRP A 4 12.69 -5.80 -12.24
N ASN A 5 13.63 -5.08 -12.77
CA ASN A 5 13.98 -5.01 -14.19
C ASN A 5 15.50 -5.02 -14.35
N ARG A 6 15.98 -5.08 -15.57
CA ARG A 6 17.41 -4.93 -15.86
C ARG A 6 17.92 -3.59 -15.30
N GLY A 7 19.09 -3.60 -14.66
CA GLY A 7 19.67 -2.39 -14.05
C GLY A 7 19.99 -1.25 -15.03
N GLU A 8 20.08 -1.55 -16.33
CA GLU A 8 20.32 -0.58 -17.40
C GLU A 8 19.01 0.04 -17.93
N ASP A 9 17.86 -0.62 -17.74
CA ASP A 9 16.55 -0.15 -18.18
C ASP A 9 15.96 0.80 -17.14
N LYS A 10 15.79 2.07 -17.52
CA LYS A 10 15.20 3.10 -16.67
C LYS A 10 13.68 3.05 -16.74
N GLU A 11 13.01 3.52 -15.67
CA GLU A 11 11.56 3.57 -15.58
C GLU A 11 10.90 4.17 -16.82
N TRP A 12 11.35 5.36 -17.27
CA TRP A 12 10.78 6.01 -18.44
C TRP A 12 10.94 5.21 -19.75
N GLN A 13 12.04 4.41 -19.88
CA GLN A 13 12.24 3.54 -21.03
C GLN A 13 11.24 2.37 -21.02
N ILE A 14 10.97 1.80 -19.85
CA ILE A 14 9.97 0.75 -19.68
C ILE A 14 8.57 1.29 -20.01
N ILE A 15 8.22 2.46 -19.47
CA ILE A 15 6.93 3.11 -19.73
C ILE A 15 6.75 3.41 -21.22
N ASP A 16 7.80 3.89 -21.89
CA ASP A 16 7.80 4.23 -23.33
C ASP A 16 7.97 3.02 -24.24
N GLN A 17 8.15 1.80 -23.68
CA GLN A 17 8.45 0.58 -24.43
C GLN A 17 9.74 0.68 -25.27
N LYS A 18 10.74 1.42 -24.74
CA LYS A 18 12.08 1.60 -25.32
C LYS A 18 13.17 0.84 -24.58
N SER A 19 12.82 0.13 -23.54
CA SER A 19 13.70 -0.75 -22.76
C SER A 19 13.96 -2.06 -23.50
N ILE A 20 15.02 -2.76 -23.10
CA ILE A 20 15.31 -4.10 -23.61
C ILE A 20 14.34 -5.12 -22.99
N ASP A 21 13.93 -4.87 -21.75
CA ASP A 21 13.08 -5.77 -20.97
C ASP A 21 12.03 -4.99 -20.20
N THR A 22 11.08 -5.68 -19.57
CA THR A 22 9.99 -5.07 -18.77
C THR A 22 10.23 -5.27 -17.27
N ARG A 23 9.27 -4.85 -16.44
CA ARG A 23 9.23 -5.18 -15.01
C ARG A 23 8.70 -6.59 -14.80
N HIS A 24 9.44 -7.40 -14.06
CA HIS A 24 9.06 -8.75 -13.68
C HIS A 24 8.68 -8.84 -12.21
N VAL A 25 7.80 -9.77 -11.90
CA VAL A 25 7.28 -10.00 -10.54
C VAL A 25 7.82 -11.33 -10.01
N TYR A 26 8.45 -11.27 -8.84
CA TYR A 26 9.07 -12.43 -8.19
C TYR A 26 8.55 -12.65 -6.79
N LEU A 27 8.42 -13.92 -6.43
CA LEU A 27 8.05 -14.39 -5.11
C LEU A 27 9.22 -15.15 -4.48
N ILE A 28 9.50 -14.83 -3.22
CA ILE A 28 10.31 -15.64 -2.32
C ILE A 28 9.54 -15.82 -1.02
N HIS A 29 9.78 -16.92 -0.31
CA HIS A 29 9.23 -17.12 1.04
C HIS A 29 10.24 -17.75 1.98
N SER A 30 10.03 -17.56 3.26
CA SER A 30 10.78 -18.16 4.35
C SER A 30 9.82 -18.93 5.26
N ASN A 31 10.23 -20.10 5.72
CA ASN A 31 9.49 -20.90 6.71
C ASN A 31 10.18 -20.93 8.07
N ASP A 32 11.25 -20.16 8.26
CA ASP A 32 12.13 -20.16 9.45
C ASP A 32 12.39 -18.75 9.97
N ASN A 33 11.39 -17.86 9.88
CA ASN A 33 11.44 -16.45 10.32
C ASN A 33 12.53 -15.62 9.63
N GLY A 34 12.84 -15.93 8.37
CA GLY A 34 13.77 -15.15 7.55
C GLY A 34 15.23 -15.60 7.65
N GLU A 35 15.54 -16.72 8.30
CA GLU A 35 16.89 -17.26 8.36
C GLU A 35 17.31 -17.82 6.98
N SER A 36 16.40 -18.48 6.28
CA SER A 36 16.59 -18.90 4.90
C SER A 36 15.41 -18.52 4.00
N TRP A 37 15.66 -18.43 2.71
CA TRP A 37 14.67 -18.03 1.71
C TRP A 37 14.71 -18.98 0.52
N THR A 38 13.55 -19.23 -0.09
CA THR A 38 13.46 -20.00 -1.33
C THR A 38 14.14 -19.27 -2.48
N ASN A 39 14.48 -20.00 -3.53
CA ASN A 39 14.84 -19.38 -4.79
C ASN A 39 13.68 -18.50 -5.30
N PRO A 40 13.99 -17.37 -5.97
CA PRO A 40 12.97 -16.54 -6.58
C PRO A 40 12.15 -17.32 -7.62
N LYS A 41 10.83 -17.32 -7.47
CA LYS A 41 9.87 -17.83 -8.46
C LYS A 41 9.29 -16.64 -9.22
N GLU A 42 9.44 -16.61 -10.53
CA GLU A 42 8.78 -15.61 -11.36
C GLU A 42 7.29 -15.95 -11.51
N ILE A 43 6.44 -14.93 -11.38
CA ILE A 43 4.99 -15.03 -11.51
C ILE A 43 4.42 -13.94 -12.44
N THR A 44 5.24 -13.30 -13.24
CA THR A 44 4.86 -12.17 -14.10
C THR A 44 3.67 -12.51 -15.00
N SER A 45 3.69 -13.67 -15.66
CA SER A 45 2.61 -14.12 -16.55
C SER A 45 1.27 -14.34 -15.84
N ASP A 46 1.28 -14.56 -14.54
CA ASP A 46 0.07 -14.84 -13.77
C ASP A 46 -0.62 -13.55 -13.28
N VAL A 47 0.17 -12.46 -13.14
CA VAL A 47 -0.26 -11.25 -12.41
C VAL A 47 -0.07 -9.94 -13.17
N LYS A 48 0.44 -9.96 -14.39
CA LYS A 48 0.68 -8.78 -15.21
C LYS A 48 0.15 -8.99 -16.62
N LEU A 49 -0.64 -8.05 -17.14
CA LEU A 49 -1.13 -8.08 -18.51
C LEU A 49 -0.06 -7.61 -19.50
N ASP A 50 -0.12 -8.10 -20.74
CA ASP A 50 0.87 -7.80 -21.80
C ASP A 50 0.92 -6.30 -22.16
N ASN A 51 -0.20 -5.58 -22.02
CA ASN A 51 -0.27 -4.15 -22.26
C ASN A 51 0.16 -3.29 -21.07
N TRP A 52 0.63 -3.89 -19.97
CA TRP A 52 1.18 -3.15 -18.84
C TRP A 52 2.69 -3.00 -18.97
N THR A 53 3.17 -1.79 -18.87
CA THR A 53 4.59 -1.46 -18.97
C THR A 53 5.27 -1.47 -17.60
N TRP A 54 5.08 -0.42 -16.81
CA TRP A 54 5.52 -0.36 -15.44
C TRP A 54 4.63 -1.21 -14.53
N TYR A 55 5.22 -1.78 -13.51
CA TYR A 55 4.52 -2.57 -12.50
C TYR A 55 5.27 -2.50 -11.18
N ALA A 56 4.57 -2.27 -10.09
CA ALA A 56 5.15 -2.33 -8.74
C ALA A 56 4.19 -3.01 -7.75
N THR A 57 4.77 -3.62 -6.72
CA THR A 57 4.05 -4.18 -5.59
C THR A 57 4.15 -3.24 -4.40
N GLY A 58 3.05 -2.88 -3.81
CA GLY A 58 2.97 -2.10 -2.59
C GLY A 58 3.29 -0.60 -2.74
N PRO A 59 4.38 -0.15 -2.17
CA PRO A 59 5.49 -0.86 -1.48
C PRO A 59 5.28 -1.11 0.04
N VAL A 60 4.11 -1.45 0.46
CA VAL A 60 3.75 -1.83 1.82
C VAL A 60 3.41 -3.31 1.93
N ASN A 61 3.11 -3.77 3.15
CA ASN A 61 2.70 -5.15 3.39
C ASN A 61 1.37 -5.49 2.71
N GLY A 62 1.23 -6.74 2.28
CA GLY A 62 -0.04 -7.35 1.95
C GLY A 62 -0.84 -7.70 3.20
N ILE A 63 -2.05 -8.22 3.01
CA ILE A 63 -2.94 -8.68 4.07
C ILE A 63 -3.37 -10.13 3.83
N GLN A 64 -3.76 -10.80 4.90
CA GLN A 64 -4.51 -12.05 4.85
C GLN A 64 -5.92 -11.79 5.36
N LEU A 65 -6.94 -12.14 4.57
CA LEU A 65 -8.33 -11.93 4.93
C LEU A 65 -8.74 -12.81 6.12
N LYS A 66 -9.50 -12.22 7.02
CA LYS A 66 -10.01 -12.87 8.24
C LYS A 66 -11.51 -13.13 8.18
N ASN A 67 -12.21 -12.42 7.30
CA ASN A 67 -13.67 -12.41 7.19
C ASN A 67 -14.12 -12.76 5.77
N GLY A 68 -15.42 -13.01 5.62
CA GLY A 68 -16.04 -13.26 4.33
C GLY A 68 -15.79 -14.65 3.73
N PRO A 69 -16.29 -14.87 2.51
CA PRO A 69 -16.26 -16.19 1.86
C PRO A 69 -14.84 -16.66 1.46
N ASN A 70 -13.92 -15.72 1.19
CA ASN A 70 -12.54 -16.04 0.84
C ASN A 70 -11.60 -15.79 2.03
N LYS A 71 -12.02 -16.16 3.23
CA LYS A 71 -11.14 -16.15 4.40
C LYS A 71 -9.84 -16.91 4.09
N GLU A 72 -8.71 -16.40 4.61
CA GLU A 72 -7.34 -16.85 4.37
C GLU A 72 -6.75 -16.41 3.00
N ARG A 73 -7.51 -15.77 2.10
CA ARG A 73 -6.96 -15.15 0.89
C ARG A 73 -5.83 -14.20 1.24
N LEU A 74 -4.70 -14.36 0.58
CA LEU A 74 -3.60 -13.40 0.62
C LEU A 74 -3.85 -12.33 -0.43
N ILE A 75 -3.67 -11.07 -0.08
CA ILE A 75 -3.81 -9.94 -1.02
C ILE A 75 -2.58 -9.05 -0.94
N ILE A 76 -2.06 -8.67 -2.10
CA ILE A 76 -0.97 -7.70 -2.24
C ILE A 76 -1.46 -6.54 -3.08
N PRO A 77 -1.43 -5.30 -2.54
CA PRO A 77 -1.70 -4.11 -3.31
C PRO A 77 -0.56 -3.85 -4.31
N CYS A 78 -0.91 -3.42 -5.51
CA CYS A 78 0.01 -3.22 -6.62
C CYS A 78 -0.40 -2.00 -7.45
N ASP A 79 0.48 -1.58 -8.35
CA ASP A 79 0.17 -0.58 -9.36
C ASP A 79 0.77 -0.95 -10.72
N HIS A 80 0.22 -0.34 -11.78
CA HIS A 80 0.72 -0.52 -13.14
C HIS A 80 0.48 0.72 -14.01
N ILE A 81 1.16 0.75 -15.16
CA ILE A 81 0.98 1.75 -16.20
C ILE A 81 0.64 1.02 -17.50
N GLU A 82 -0.43 1.44 -18.15
CA GLU A 82 -0.81 0.91 -19.46
C GLU A 82 0.07 1.46 -20.60
N ALA A 83 0.36 0.61 -21.58
CA ALA A 83 1.24 0.92 -22.69
C ALA A 83 0.71 2.06 -23.58
N ASP A 84 -0.58 2.02 -23.90
CA ASP A 84 -1.19 2.91 -24.88
C ASP A 84 -1.52 4.28 -24.30
N THR A 85 -2.16 4.28 -23.15
CA THR A 85 -2.67 5.49 -22.48
C THR A 85 -1.64 6.19 -21.62
N LYS A 86 -0.61 5.48 -21.16
CA LYS A 86 0.33 5.90 -20.11
C LYS A 86 -0.37 6.26 -18.80
N HIS A 87 -1.57 5.76 -18.60
CA HIS A 87 -2.34 5.97 -17.38
C HIS A 87 -1.85 5.06 -16.25
N TYR A 88 -1.85 5.59 -15.04
CA TYR A 88 -1.50 4.92 -13.80
C TYR A 88 -2.75 4.38 -13.13
N TYR A 89 -2.72 3.14 -12.68
CA TYR A 89 -3.81 2.48 -11.94
C TYR A 89 -3.27 1.72 -10.74
N SER A 90 -4.06 1.69 -9.68
CA SER A 90 -3.87 0.74 -8.58
C SER A 90 -4.66 -0.53 -8.85
N HIS A 91 -4.12 -1.66 -8.43
CA HIS A 91 -4.78 -2.96 -8.52
C HIS A 91 -4.33 -3.85 -7.37
N ILE A 92 -4.86 -5.04 -7.29
CA ILE A 92 -4.38 -6.06 -6.36
C ILE A 92 -4.07 -7.37 -7.09
N ILE A 93 -3.24 -8.18 -6.46
CA ILE A 93 -3.10 -9.60 -6.78
C ILE A 93 -3.44 -10.42 -5.56
N TYR A 94 -3.91 -11.65 -5.76
CA TYR A 94 -4.34 -12.49 -4.65
C TYR A 94 -3.96 -13.96 -4.83
N SER A 95 -3.94 -14.67 -3.71
CA SER A 95 -3.77 -16.13 -3.65
C SER A 95 -4.78 -16.72 -2.69
N ASP A 96 -5.46 -17.80 -3.11
CA ASP A 96 -6.44 -18.57 -2.32
C ASP A 96 -5.88 -19.89 -1.80
N ASP A 97 -4.61 -20.17 -2.03
CA ASP A 97 -3.93 -21.44 -1.70
C ASP A 97 -2.63 -21.27 -0.89
N GLY A 98 -2.59 -20.19 -0.07
CA GLY A 98 -1.45 -19.94 0.80
C GLY A 98 -0.19 -19.43 0.07
N GLY A 99 -0.34 -18.85 -1.12
CA GLY A 99 0.74 -18.25 -1.90
C GLY A 99 1.41 -19.19 -2.92
N LEU A 100 0.82 -20.37 -3.16
CA LEU A 100 1.33 -21.30 -4.16
C LEU A 100 1.06 -20.80 -5.58
N ASN A 101 -0.16 -20.32 -5.83
CA ASN A 101 -0.58 -19.70 -7.09
C ASN A 101 -1.11 -18.29 -6.82
N TRP A 102 -0.85 -17.40 -7.76
CA TRP A 102 -1.27 -15.99 -7.69
C TRP A 102 -2.13 -15.64 -8.89
N ASN A 103 -3.11 -14.81 -8.65
CA ASN A 103 -4.08 -14.35 -9.65
C ASN A 103 -4.12 -12.82 -9.67
N LEU A 104 -4.39 -12.28 -10.84
CA LEU A 104 -4.69 -10.87 -10.99
C LEU A 104 -6.07 -10.59 -10.42
N GLY A 105 -6.18 -9.60 -9.53
CA GLY A 105 -7.44 -9.11 -9.00
C GLY A 105 -7.93 -7.87 -9.72
N GLY A 106 -8.84 -7.12 -9.09
CA GLY A 106 -9.42 -5.92 -9.67
C GLY A 106 -8.45 -4.76 -9.77
N SER A 107 -8.51 -4.03 -10.88
CA SER A 107 -7.90 -2.70 -11.07
C SER A 107 -8.93 -1.60 -10.81
N THR A 108 -8.46 -0.43 -10.37
CA THR A 108 -9.31 0.76 -10.24
C THR A 108 -9.85 1.20 -11.59
N LYS A 109 -11.06 1.79 -11.61
CA LYS A 109 -11.70 2.26 -12.84
C LYS A 109 -11.13 3.60 -13.32
N GLN A 110 -10.76 4.46 -12.38
CA GLN A 110 -10.18 5.77 -12.66
C GLN A 110 -8.65 5.69 -12.57
N HIS A 111 -7.98 6.49 -13.38
CA HIS A 111 -6.52 6.60 -13.44
C HIS A 111 -5.98 7.72 -12.54
N GLN A 112 -4.67 7.99 -12.64
CA GLN A 112 -3.86 8.92 -11.84
C GLN A 112 -3.69 8.49 -10.36
N VAL A 113 -3.77 7.19 -10.12
CA VAL A 113 -3.47 6.55 -8.83
C VAL A 113 -2.45 5.42 -9.04
N ASN A 114 -1.57 5.22 -8.05
CA ASN A 114 -0.58 4.12 -8.13
C ASN A 114 -0.31 3.50 -6.76
N GLU A 115 0.86 3.69 -6.17
CA GLU A 115 1.25 3.08 -4.90
C GLU A 115 0.11 3.09 -3.88
N CYS A 116 -0.27 1.92 -3.39
CA CYS A 116 -1.45 1.77 -2.57
C CYS A 116 -1.25 0.86 -1.37
N THR A 117 -2.10 1.03 -0.38
CA THR A 117 -2.20 0.22 0.83
C THR A 117 -3.63 -0.27 0.99
N ILE A 118 -3.80 -1.45 1.59
CA ILE A 118 -5.09 -2.12 1.69
C ILE A 118 -5.38 -2.58 3.11
N ILE A 119 -6.63 -2.50 3.53
CA ILE A 119 -7.13 -3.10 4.77
C ILE A 119 -8.43 -3.85 4.52
N GLU A 120 -8.75 -4.77 5.42
CA GLU A 120 -10.04 -5.44 5.52
C GLU A 120 -10.81 -4.86 6.71
N PHE A 121 -12.09 -4.49 6.49
CA PHE A 121 -13.04 -4.18 7.54
C PHE A 121 -13.67 -5.45 8.14
N LYS A 122 -14.26 -5.34 9.33
CA LYS A 122 -14.92 -6.48 10.01
C LYS A 122 -16.06 -7.10 9.23
N ASN A 123 -16.72 -6.34 8.36
CA ASN A 123 -17.78 -6.84 7.49
C ASN A 123 -17.25 -7.60 6.25
N GLY A 124 -15.92 -7.65 6.06
CA GLY A 124 -15.26 -8.30 4.92
C GLY A 124 -15.05 -7.41 3.70
N ASP A 125 -15.54 -6.17 3.70
CA ASP A 125 -15.21 -5.19 2.66
C ASP A 125 -13.74 -4.79 2.74
N LEU A 126 -13.16 -4.42 1.61
CA LEU A 126 -11.78 -3.94 1.54
C LEU A 126 -11.76 -2.45 1.24
N LEU A 127 -10.84 -1.72 1.87
CA LEU A 127 -10.53 -0.34 1.55
C LEU A 127 -9.13 -0.27 0.94
N LEU A 128 -9.04 0.25 -0.28
CA LEU A 128 -7.79 0.61 -0.96
C LEU A 128 -7.56 2.11 -0.78
N ASN A 129 -6.38 2.48 -0.29
CA ASN A 129 -5.96 3.86 -0.13
C ASN A 129 -4.73 4.09 -1.01
N MET A 130 -4.81 5.06 -1.91
CA MET A 130 -3.92 5.21 -3.05
C MET A 130 -3.22 6.57 -3.06
N ARG A 131 -1.95 6.56 -3.47
CA ARG A 131 -1.21 7.76 -3.85
C ARG A 131 -1.84 8.36 -5.09
N ASN A 132 -1.92 9.70 -5.12
CA ASN A 132 -2.69 10.46 -6.07
C ASN A 132 -1.81 11.44 -6.85
N TYR A 133 -2.02 11.53 -8.16
CA TYR A 133 -1.33 12.48 -9.06
C TYR A 133 -2.20 13.66 -9.50
N THR A 134 -3.43 13.78 -8.97
CA THR A 134 -4.27 14.97 -9.23
C THR A 134 -3.85 16.14 -8.34
N ASP A 135 -4.24 17.37 -8.71
CA ASP A 135 -3.79 18.60 -8.05
C ASP A 135 -4.43 18.86 -6.69
N ASP A 136 -5.46 18.09 -6.29
CA ASP A 136 -6.15 18.28 -5.01
C ASP A 136 -5.30 17.91 -3.78
N ARG A 137 -4.23 17.11 -3.99
CA ARG A 137 -3.31 16.69 -2.94
C ARG A 137 -4.01 16.00 -1.77
N LEU A 138 -4.92 15.11 -2.11
CA LEU A 138 -5.69 14.28 -1.18
C LEU A 138 -5.48 12.80 -1.51
N ARG A 139 -5.53 11.95 -0.50
CA ARG A 139 -5.54 10.51 -0.73
C ARG A 139 -6.81 10.10 -1.49
N LYS A 140 -6.66 9.15 -2.38
CA LYS A 140 -7.77 8.53 -3.09
C LYS A 140 -8.10 7.19 -2.47
N LEU A 141 -9.39 6.93 -2.32
CA LEU A 141 -9.89 5.69 -1.73
C LEU A 141 -10.88 5.01 -2.66
N SER A 142 -10.95 3.69 -2.56
CA SER A 142 -11.98 2.88 -3.21
C SER A 142 -12.31 1.67 -2.36
N VAL A 143 -13.55 1.22 -2.41
CA VAL A 143 -14.06 0.07 -1.63
C VAL A 143 -14.35 -1.10 -2.56
N SER A 144 -13.92 -2.29 -2.16
CA SER A 144 -14.30 -3.55 -2.77
C SER A 144 -15.25 -4.31 -1.84
N LYS A 145 -16.38 -4.79 -2.38
CA LYS A 145 -17.37 -5.60 -1.68
C LYS A 145 -17.30 -7.09 -2.04
N ASP A 146 -16.40 -7.45 -2.92
CA ASP A 146 -16.17 -8.80 -3.44
C ASP A 146 -14.74 -9.30 -3.20
N GLN A 147 -14.13 -8.77 -2.12
CA GLN A 147 -12.80 -9.17 -1.64
C GLN A 147 -11.70 -9.02 -2.70
N GLY A 148 -11.72 -7.88 -3.41
CA GLY A 148 -10.66 -7.43 -4.30
C GLY A 148 -10.84 -7.83 -5.78
N ILE A 149 -11.96 -8.41 -6.16
CA ILE A 149 -12.23 -8.77 -7.56
C ILE A 149 -12.66 -7.55 -8.37
N SER A 150 -13.37 -6.62 -7.74
CA SER A 150 -13.71 -5.32 -8.35
C SER A 150 -13.67 -4.19 -7.34
N TRP A 151 -13.56 -2.96 -7.84
CA TRP A 151 -13.48 -1.72 -7.05
C TRP A 151 -14.63 -0.78 -7.41
N GLY A 152 -15.17 -0.14 -6.38
CA GLY A 152 -16.10 0.98 -6.53
C GLY A 152 -15.45 2.20 -7.15
N ASP A 153 -16.20 3.29 -7.27
CA ASP A 153 -15.67 4.57 -7.74
C ASP A 153 -14.65 5.13 -6.75
N ILE A 154 -13.65 5.84 -7.28
CA ILE A 154 -12.63 6.51 -6.47
C ILE A 154 -13.23 7.79 -5.87
N PHE A 155 -12.97 8.01 -4.60
CA PHE A 155 -13.32 9.25 -3.88
C PHE A 155 -12.12 9.80 -3.14
N SER A 156 -12.13 11.11 -2.85
CA SER A 156 -11.10 11.79 -2.06
C SER A 156 -11.51 11.84 -0.59
N ASP A 157 -10.52 11.77 0.30
CA ASP A 157 -10.70 12.08 1.72
C ASP A 157 -10.02 13.40 2.05
N GLU A 158 -10.79 14.42 2.41
CA GLU A 158 -10.29 15.78 2.68
C GLU A 158 -9.37 15.87 3.90
N SER A 159 -9.46 14.92 4.81
CA SER A 159 -8.61 14.86 6.01
C SER A 159 -7.27 14.18 5.76
N LEU A 160 -7.15 13.40 4.67
CA LEU A 160 -5.94 12.69 4.31
C LEU A 160 -5.16 13.44 3.21
N ILE A 161 -4.53 14.55 3.59
CA ILE A 161 -3.68 15.34 2.68
C ILE A 161 -2.37 14.63 2.38
N GLU A 162 -1.83 14.82 1.16
CA GLU A 162 -0.57 14.19 0.75
C GLU A 162 0.28 15.04 -0.21
N PRO A 163 1.61 14.87 -0.23
CA PRO A 163 2.53 15.54 -1.17
C PRO A 163 2.89 14.65 -2.38
N ILE A 164 1.97 13.85 -2.92
CA ILE A 164 2.25 12.80 -3.90
C ILE A 164 3.32 11.83 -3.35
N CYS A 165 2.95 11.08 -2.33
CA CYS A 165 3.85 10.15 -1.66
C CYS A 165 3.11 8.86 -1.27
N GLN A 166 3.87 7.78 -1.16
CA GLN A 166 3.38 6.53 -0.60
C GLN A 166 2.87 6.74 0.85
N ALA A 167 2.00 5.87 1.30
CA ALA A 167 1.45 5.84 2.65
C ALA A 167 1.23 4.40 3.12
N SER A 168 1.05 4.22 4.42
CA SER A 168 0.71 2.92 5.00
C SER A 168 -0.56 3.01 5.85
N MET A 169 -1.40 1.98 5.76
CA MET A 169 -2.62 1.87 6.54
C MET A 169 -2.74 0.48 7.14
N ILE A 170 -3.15 0.39 8.40
CA ILE A 170 -3.41 -0.89 9.07
C ILE A 170 -4.72 -0.85 9.83
N ASN A 171 -5.39 -1.99 9.91
CA ASN A 171 -6.51 -2.23 10.81
C ASN A 171 -5.98 -2.89 12.09
N ILE A 172 -6.03 -2.16 13.20
CA ILE A 172 -5.47 -2.59 14.48
C ILE A 172 -6.44 -3.52 15.20
N GLN A 173 -5.99 -4.73 15.44
CA GLN A 173 -6.78 -5.73 16.15
C GLN A 173 -6.80 -5.44 17.65
N ARG A 174 -7.98 -5.05 18.17
CA ARG A 174 -8.21 -4.80 19.59
C ARG A 174 -9.37 -5.67 20.08
N PRO A 175 -9.11 -6.76 20.82
CA PRO A 175 -10.17 -7.60 21.37
C PRO A 175 -11.19 -6.76 22.17
N PHE A 176 -12.49 -7.00 21.95
CA PHE A 176 -13.60 -6.37 22.66
C PHE A 176 -13.70 -4.84 22.53
N LYS A 177 -12.98 -4.21 21.60
CA LYS A 177 -13.05 -2.76 21.31
C LYS A 177 -13.55 -2.51 19.89
N LYS A 178 -13.91 -1.25 19.63
CA LYS A 178 -14.19 -0.79 18.27
C LYS A 178 -12.97 -0.98 17.38
N GLU A 179 -13.23 -1.17 16.11
CA GLU A 179 -12.20 -1.16 15.05
C GLU A 179 -11.39 0.13 15.14
N LEU A 180 -10.10 0.04 14.95
CA LEU A 180 -9.20 1.18 14.95
C LEU A 180 -8.30 1.09 13.73
N LEU A 181 -8.41 2.06 12.85
CA LEU A 181 -7.51 2.22 11.73
C LEU A 181 -6.38 3.17 12.11
N ALA A 182 -5.19 2.92 11.61
CA ALA A 182 -4.08 3.85 11.64
C ALA A 182 -3.57 4.06 10.22
N PHE A 183 -3.32 5.32 9.86
CA PHE A 183 -2.79 5.74 8.57
C PHE A 183 -1.56 6.62 8.77
N SER A 184 -0.45 6.31 8.11
CA SER A 184 0.80 7.09 8.19
C SER A 184 1.20 7.63 6.84
N ASN A 185 1.55 8.92 6.79
CA ASN A 185 2.12 9.57 5.62
C ASN A 185 2.82 10.88 5.98
N PRO A 186 3.60 11.50 5.06
CA PRO A 186 3.95 12.92 5.15
C PRO A 186 2.68 13.77 5.09
N ASN A 187 2.30 14.39 6.19
CA ASN A 187 1.04 15.12 6.32
C ASN A 187 1.19 16.60 5.92
N SER A 188 1.49 16.83 4.65
CA SER A 188 1.65 18.15 4.02
C SER A 188 1.19 18.06 2.56
N LYS A 189 0.60 19.12 2.02
CA LYS A 189 0.26 19.19 0.58
C LYS A 189 1.45 19.61 -0.28
N ASN A 190 2.45 20.28 0.32
CA ASN A 190 3.48 20.98 -0.43
C ASN A 190 4.82 20.26 -0.50
N ALA A 191 5.16 19.48 0.54
CA ALA A 191 6.46 18.82 0.65
C ALA A 191 6.36 17.47 1.37
N ARG A 192 7.34 16.61 1.13
CA ARG A 192 7.52 15.34 1.86
C ARG A 192 8.12 15.61 3.23
N GLU A 193 7.27 15.97 4.19
CA GLU A 193 7.60 16.36 5.56
C GLU A 193 6.45 16.03 6.51
N LYS A 194 6.66 16.23 7.81
CA LYS A 194 5.63 16.07 8.85
C LYS A 194 5.03 14.67 8.88
N MET A 195 5.90 13.64 8.96
CA MET A 195 5.43 12.27 9.11
C MET A 195 4.48 12.17 10.29
N SER A 196 3.25 11.81 9.99
CA SER A 196 2.16 11.76 10.97
C SER A 196 1.43 10.44 10.91
N ILE A 197 0.79 10.07 12.02
CA ILE A 197 -0.14 8.95 12.08
C ILE A 197 -1.51 9.50 12.45
N GLN A 198 -2.51 9.22 11.62
CA GLN A 198 -3.92 9.57 11.85
C GLN A 198 -4.71 8.31 12.19
N PHE A 199 -5.76 8.47 13.00
CA PHE A 199 -6.57 7.37 13.50
C PHE A 199 -8.05 7.56 13.18
N SER A 200 -8.71 6.45 12.81
CA SER A 200 -10.16 6.39 12.59
C SER A 200 -10.78 5.27 13.43
N LEU A 201 -11.97 5.55 13.99
CA LEU A 201 -12.78 4.61 14.80
C LEU A 201 -14.12 4.25 14.14
N ASP A 202 -14.35 4.73 12.93
CA ASP A 202 -15.61 4.69 12.19
C ASP A 202 -15.41 4.22 10.72
N GLN A 203 -14.48 3.29 10.51
CA GLN A 203 -14.22 2.67 9.19
C GLN A 203 -13.77 3.67 8.11
N ALA A 204 -12.91 4.60 8.50
CA ALA A 204 -12.36 5.66 7.65
C ALA A 204 -13.38 6.76 7.24
N GLU A 205 -14.54 6.87 7.91
CA GLU A 205 -15.45 7.98 7.69
C GLU A 205 -14.87 9.29 8.23
N THR A 206 -14.17 9.23 9.37
CA THR A 206 -13.44 10.37 9.93
C THR A 206 -12.08 9.98 10.50
N TRP A 207 -11.15 10.95 10.51
CA TRP A 207 -9.79 10.81 11.06
C TRP A 207 -9.60 11.83 12.17
N SER A 208 -10.04 11.48 13.37
CA SER A 208 -10.24 12.42 14.49
C SER A 208 -9.01 12.70 15.32
N GLN A 209 -7.99 11.84 15.29
CA GLN A 209 -6.76 11.99 16.08
C GLN A 209 -5.54 11.87 15.21
N LYS A 210 -4.55 12.76 15.43
CA LYS A 210 -3.31 12.79 14.70
C LYS A 210 -2.11 12.91 15.65
N ILE A 211 -1.09 12.10 15.42
CA ILE A 211 0.19 12.18 16.12
C ILE A 211 1.28 12.52 15.10
N LEU A 212 1.93 13.66 15.28
CA LEU A 212 3.13 14.01 14.55
C LEU A 212 4.31 13.22 15.12
N ILE A 213 4.97 12.40 14.31
CA ILE A 213 6.08 11.56 14.74
C ILE A 213 7.45 12.07 14.29
N HIS A 214 7.49 12.91 13.24
CA HIS A 214 8.70 13.58 12.76
C HIS A 214 8.31 14.89 12.04
N GLU A 215 8.85 16.01 12.46
CA GLU A 215 8.53 17.35 11.90
C GLU A 215 9.24 17.60 10.55
N GLY A 216 10.46 17.10 10.41
CA GLY A 216 11.31 17.35 9.27
C GLY A 216 10.97 16.59 8.00
N PRO A 217 11.87 16.64 7.01
CA PRO A 217 11.71 15.89 5.76
C PRO A 217 11.49 14.41 6.01
N SER A 218 10.46 13.85 5.37
CA SER A 218 10.07 12.44 5.52
C SER A 218 9.31 11.97 4.27
N ALA A 219 9.41 10.68 3.92
CA ALA A 219 8.79 10.17 2.72
C ALA A 219 8.00 8.87 2.96
N TYR A 220 8.52 7.73 2.57
CA TYR A 220 7.80 6.46 2.65
C TYR A 220 7.69 5.97 4.09
N SER A 221 6.59 5.28 4.40
CA SER A 221 6.37 4.73 5.73
C SER A 221 5.69 3.37 5.67
N ASN A 222 5.91 2.57 6.72
CA ASN A 222 5.20 1.32 6.92
C ASN A 222 4.83 1.16 8.40
N LEU A 223 3.56 0.81 8.63
CA LEU A 223 2.99 0.58 9.95
C LEU A 223 2.95 -0.91 10.27
N VAL A 224 3.15 -1.24 11.54
CA VAL A 224 2.97 -2.59 12.06
C VAL A 224 2.35 -2.54 13.46
N GLN A 225 1.44 -3.46 13.73
CA GLN A 225 0.93 -3.67 15.08
C GLN A 225 1.92 -4.54 15.88
N LEU A 226 2.38 -4.04 17.02
CA LEU A 226 3.27 -4.78 17.93
C LEU A 226 2.49 -5.51 19.04
N SER A 227 1.40 -4.89 19.50
CA SER A 227 0.52 -5.45 20.53
C SER A 227 -0.87 -4.79 20.44
N ASN A 228 -1.79 -5.19 21.31
CA ASN A 228 -3.12 -4.56 21.41
C ASN A 228 -3.09 -3.07 21.79
N ASN A 229 -1.95 -2.58 22.32
CA ASN A 229 -1.80 -1.21 22.81
C ASN A 229 -0.61 -0.46 22.20
N GLU A 230 0.07 -1.05 21.21
CA GLU A 230 1.26 -0.46 20.62
C GLU A 230 1.36 -0.79 19.13
N ILE A 231 1.67 0.22 18.35
CA ILE A 231 2.06 0.10 16.93
C ILE A 231 3.46 0.65 16.74
N ALA A 232 4.08 0.33 15.62
CA ALA A 232 5.32 0.97 15.20
C ALA A 232 5.19 1.48 13.78
N CYS A 233 5.96 2.53 13.50
CA CYS A 233 6.15 3.10 12.18
C CYS A 233 7.63 3.06 11.82
N LEU A 234 7.95 2.43 10.69
CA LEU A 234 9.22 2.54 10.00
C LEU A 234 9.05 3.58 8.90
N PHE A 235 9.94 4.57 8.80
CA PHE A 235 9.78 5.62 7.80
C PHE A 235 11.11 6.20 7.35
N GLU A 236 11.15 6.69 6.13
CA GLU A 236 12.24 7.50 5.60
C GLU A 236 12.18 8.89 6.23
N GLY A 237 13.30 9.39 6.76
CA GLY A 237 13.34 10.71 7.40
C GLY A 237 14.75 11.22 7.62
N GLY A 238 14.87 12.54 7.72
CA GLY A 238 16.12 13.21 7.93
C GLY A 238 15.97 14.67 8.37
N ILE A 239 17.08 15.38 8.41
CA ILE A 239 17.15 16.81 8.79
C ILE A 239 17.11 17.69 7.53
N LYS A 240 17.86 17.32 6.49
CA LYS A 240 17.99 18.09 5.24
C LYS A 240 17.21 17.45 4.08
N SER A 241 17.04 16.12 4.12
CA SER A 241 16.35 15.35 3.08
C SER A 241 15.59 14.20 3.72
N ALA A 242 14.48 13.81 3.12
CA ALA A 242 13.71 12.62 3.51
C ALA A 242 14.51 11.31 3.35
N TYR A 243 15.57 11.32 2.57
CA TYR A 243 16.35 10.13 2.19
C TYR A 243 17.69 10.00 2.93
N GLU A 244 17.89 10.70 4.04
CA GLU A 244 19.11 10.59 4.85
C GLU A 244 19.18 9.29 5.65
N GLY A 245 18.04 8.72 6.00
CA GLY A 245 17.99 7.49 6.76
C GLY A 245 16.60 6.89 6.93
N ILE A 246 16.55 5.81 7.66
CA ILE A 246 15.32 5.13 8.04
C ILE A 246 15.18 5.20 9.57
N ALA A 247 14.04 5.71 10.02
CA ALA A 247 13.71 5.86 11.43
C ALA A 247 12.64 4.85 11.84
N PHE A 248 12.73 4.37 13.08
CA PHE A 248 11.76 3.48 13.70
C PHE A 248 11.18 4.12 14.95
N LYS A 249 9.86 4.22 15.04
CA LYS A 249 9.19 4.82 16.20
C LYS A 249 8.04 3.94 16.69
N LYS A 250 8.03 3.67 17.99
CA LYS A 250 6.92 2.99 18.69
C LYS A 250 5.92 4.00 19.23
N ILE A 251 4.64 3.71 19.09
CA ILE A 251 3.52 4.58 19.48
C ILE A 251 2.55 3.79 20.35
N LYS A 252 2.30 4.29 21.56
CA LYS A 252 1.27 3.75 22.45
C LYS A 252 -0.10 4.27 22.00
N ILE A 253 -1.06 3.33 21.82
CA ILE A 253 -2.39 3.62 21.28
C ILE A 253 -3.52 3.31 22.26
N ARG A 254 -3.21 3.00 23.54
CA ARG A 254 -4.23 2.71 24.55
C ARG A 254 -5.20 3.85 24.82
N ASP A 255 -4.76 5.10 24.60
CA ASP A 255 -5.48 6.32 24.88
C ASP A 255 -6.21 6.89 23.65
N ILE A 256 -6.10 6.21 22.49
CA ILE A 256 -6.87 6.50 21.28
C ILE A 256 -8.33 6.05 21.51
N LYS A 257 -9.23 7.06 21.58
CA LYS A 257 -10.66 6.91 21.91
C LYS A 257 -11.52 7.29 20.72
#